data_706d0251384c2989cd0fe99089219d06
#
_entry.id   706d0251384c2989cd0fe99089219d06
#
_cell.length_a   1.000
_cell.length_b   1.000
_cell.length_c   1.000
_cell.angle_alpha   90.00
_cell.angle_beta   90.00
_cell.angle_gamma   90.00
#
_symmetry.space_group_name_H-M   'P 1'
#
loop_
_entity.id
_entity.type
_entity.pdbx_description
1 polymer ?
#
loop_
_entity_poly.entity_id
_entity_poly.type
_entity_poly.pdbx_seq_one_letter_code
_entity_poly.pdbx_strand_id
1 'polypeptide(L)' 'MFIRKLLQMMAAEDLAPIIRWDKSGSTICVLSIPRLESLVLPMYFRHSKFASFVRQLNMYGFSKSKT' A
#
# COMPACT_ATOMS: atom_id res chain seq x y z
N MET A 1 -5.69 9.65 -9.15
CA MET A 1 -5.42 8.41 -9.85
C MET A 1 -4.65 7.43 -8.95
N PHE A 2 -5.10 6.21 -8.90
CA PHE A 2 -4.58 5.24 -7.93
C PHE A 2 -3.10 4.91 -8.11
N ILE A 3 -2.70 4.58 -9.34
CA ILE A 3 -1.33 4.07 -9.56
C ILE A 3 -0.28 5.12 -9.24
N ARG A 4 -0.54 6.37 -9.58
CA ARG A 4 0.40 7.45 -9.30
C ARG A 4 0.58 7.65 -7.80
N LYS A 5 -0.53 7.65 -7.06
CA LYS A 5 -0.48 7.80 -5.62
C LYS A 5 0.16 6.59 -4.94
N LEU A 6 -0.10 5.40 -5.49
CA LEU A 6 0.55 4.20 -5.00
C LEU A 6 2.07 4.31 -5.11
N LEU A 7 2.56 4.73 -6.26
CA LEU A 7 4.00 4.85 -6.45
C LEU A 7 4.62 5.91 -5.54
N GLN A 8 3.93 7.03 -5.32
CA GLN A 8 4.38 8.03 -4.37
C GLN A 8 4.47 7.46 -2.97
N MET A 9 3.44 6.71 -2.57
CA MET A 9 3.40 6.10 -1.25
C MET A 9 4.53 5.08 -1.07
N MET A 10 4.77 4.27 -2.09
CA MET A 10 5.80 3.24 -2.02
C MET A 10 7.21 3.81 -2.06
N ALA A 11 7.36 5.05 -2.54
CA ALA A 11 8.66 5.72 -2.56
C ALA A 11 8.99 6.40 -1.23
N ALA A 12 8.03 6.54 -0.34
CA ALA A 12 8.22 7.21 0.95
C ALA A 12 8.92 6.26 1.92
N GLU A 13 10.20 6.51 2.19
CA GLU A 13 11.02 5.62 3.01
C GLU A 13 10.55 5.52 4.46
N ASP A 14 9.96 6.58 4.97
CA ASP A 14 9.46 6.58 6.34
C ASP A 14 8.25 5.66 6.53
N LEU A 15 7.63 5.22 5.45
CA LEU A 15 6.51 4.28 5.51
C LEU A 15 6.95 2.82 5.44
N ALA A 16 8.23 2.55 5.27
CA ALA A 16 8.74 1.19 5.14
C ALA A 16 8.39 0.27 6.31
N PRO A 17 8.29 0.75 7.57
CA PRO A 17 7.81 -0.11 8.66
C PRO A 17 6.36 -0.53 8.54
N ILE A 18 5.58 0.13 7.68
CA ILE A 18 4.15 -0.14 7.53
C ILE A 18 3.87 -0.86 6.21
N ILE A 19 4.46 -0.36 5.13
CA ILE A 19 4.24 -0.91 3.79
C ILE A 19 5.49 -0.69 2.95
N ARG A 20 5.87 -1.71 2.18
CA ARG A 20 7.03 -1.62 1.31
C ARG A 20 6.99 -2.72 0.26
N TRP A 21 7.85 -2.62 -0.75
CA TRP A 21 8.01 -3.68 -1.73
C TRP A 21 8.73 -4.86 -1.10
N ASP A 22 8.40 -6.06 -1.58
CA ASP A 22 9.19 -7.23 -1.18
C ASP A 22 10.47 -7.28 -2.01
N LYS A 23 11.25 -8.34 -1.83
CA LYS A 23 12.54 -8.47 -2.48
C LYS A 23 12.43 -8.54 -4.01
N SER A 24 11.32 -9.07 -4.51
CA SER A 24 11.12 -9.16 -5.96
C SER A 24 10.79 -7.83 -6.61
N GLY A 25 10.32 -6.88 -5.81
CA GLY A 25 9.89 -5.59 -6.32
C GLY A 25 8.55 -5.60 -7.02
N SER A 26 7.85 -6.73 -7.01
CA SER A 26 6.54 -6.85 -7.67
C SER A 26 5.41 -7.13 -6.70
N THR A 27 5.72 -7.49 -5.48
CA THR A 27 4.72 -7.76 -4.45
C THR A 27 4.86 -6.73 -3.34
N ILE A 28 3.73 -6.25 -2.85
CA ILE A 28 3.71 -5.27 -1.78
C ILE A 28 3.56 -5.98 -0.44
N CYS A 29 4.48 -5.71 0.48
CA CYS A 29 4.44 -6.25 1.83
C CYS A 29 3.74 -5.27 2.75
N VAL A 30 2.63 -5.70 3.35
CA VAL A 30 1.90 -4.91 4.34
C VAL A 30 2.26 -5.43 5.71
N LEU A 31 2.95 -4.62 6.49
CA LEU A 31 3.48 -5.02 7.80
C LEU A 31 2.53 -4.68 8.93
N SER A 32 1.69 -3.68 8.74
CA SER A 32 0.71 -3.29 9.75
C SER A 32 -0.55 -2.77 9.07
N ILE A 33 -1.58 -3.61 8.99
CA ILE A 33 -2.86 -3.20 8.42
C ILE A 33 -3.50 -2.05 9.20
N PRO A 34 -3.55 -2.10 10.56
CA PRO A 34 -4.14 -1.00 11.31
C PRO A 34 -3.45 0.34 11.07
N ARG A 35 -2.13 0.35 10.99
CA ARG A 35 -1.40 1.58 10.73
C ARG A 35 -1.59 2.06 9.30
N LEU A 36 -1.63 1.12 8.35
CA LEU A 36 -1.90 1.48 6.97
C LEU A 36 -3.24 2.19 6.86
N GLU A 37 -4.27 1.64 7.48
CA GLU A 37 -5.60 2.22 7.42
C GLU A 37 -5.71 3.56 8.12
N SER A 38 -5.06 3.71 9.28
CA SER A 38 -5.24 4.91 10.07
C SER A 38 -4.28 6.03 9.72
N LEU A 39 -3.07 5.70 9.26
CA LEU A 39 -2.02 6.70 9.05
C LEU A 39 -1.69 6.93 7.58
N VAL A 40 -1.75 5.91 6.76
CA VAL A 40 -1.24 5.98 5.39
C VAL A 40 -2.34 6.20 4.36
N LEU A 41 -3.36 5.35 4.36
CA LEU A 41 -4.40 5.45 3.34
C LEU A 41 -5.11 6.80 3.32
N PRO A 42 -5.47 7.39 4.47
CA PRO A 42 -6.11 8.71 4.44
C PRO A 42 -5.20 9.81 3.90
N MET A 43 -3.89 9.62 3.99
CA MET A 43 -2.92 10.61 3.51
C MET A 43 -2.85 10.65 1.98
N TYR A 44 -2.99 9.50 1.34
CA TYR A 44 -2.83 9.38 -0.11
C TYR A 44 -4.15 9.18 -0.84
N PHE A 45 -5.15 8.64 -0.18
CA PHE A 45 -6.45 8.34 -0.77
C PHE A 45 -7.54 8.94 0.10
N ARG A 46 -8.78 9.00 -0.43
CA ARG A 46 -9.89 9.60 0.29
C ARG A 46 -10.64 8.61 1.17
N HIS A 47 -10.01 7.47 1.46
CA HIS A 47 -10.61 6.46 2.30
C HIS A 47 -9.53 5.77 3.10
N SER A 48 -9.97 4.97 4.08
CA SER A 48 -9.06 4.24 4.94
C SER A 48 -9.35 2.74 4.95
N LYS A 49 -10.03 2.23 3.92
CA LYS A 49 -10.42 0.83 3.90
C LYS A 49 -9.39 -0.02 3.19
N PHE A 50 -8.81 -0.96 3.92
CA PHE A 50 -7.81 -1.86 3.38
C PHE A 50 -8.37 -2.71 2.24
N ALA A 51 -9.61 -3.17 2.36
CA ALA A 51 -10.22 -4.00 1.31
C ALA A 51 -10.30 -3.26 -0.02
N SER A 52 -10.64 -1.97 0.01
CA SER A 52 -10.68 -1.16 -1.19
C SER A 52 -9.30 -0.99 -1.80
N PHE A 53 -8.30 -0.79 -0.96
CA PHE A 53 -6.91 -0.66 -1.40
C PHE A 53 -6.45 -1.94 -2.11
N VAL A 54 -6.70 -3.10 -1.51
CA VAL A 54 -6.31 -4.39 -2.07
C VAL A 54 -7.00 -4.63 -3.41
N ARG A 55 -8.28 -4.28 -3.50
CA ARG A 55 -9.02 -4.46 -4.74
C ARG A 55 -8.40 -3.64 -5.87
N GLN A 56 -8.01 -2.40 -5.58
CA GLN A 56 -7.34 -1.56 -6.57
C GLN A 56 -5.99 -2.15 -6.97
N LEU A 57 -5.23 -2.65 -6.01
CA LEU A 57 -3.96 -3.30 -6.30
C LEU A 57 -4.15 -4.43 -7.31
N ASN A 58 -5.12 -5.30 -7.04
CA ASN A 58 -5.36 -6.46 -7.90
C ASN A 58 -5.81 -6.04 -9.29
N MET A 59 -6.58 -4.97 -9.40
CA MET A 59 -7.01 -4.45 -10.69
C MET A 59 -5.84 -4.00 -11.56
N TYR A 60 -4.77 -3.52 -10.94
CA TYR A 60 -3.57 -3.07 -11.66
C TYR A 60 -2.50 -4.16 -11.76
N GLY A 61 -2.81 -5.38 -11.34
CA GLY A 61 -1.91 -6.51 -11.49
C GLY A 61 -0.89 -6.68 -10.38
N PHE A 62 -1.04 -5.95 -9.28
CA PHE A 62 -0.14 -6.10 -8.14
C PHE A 62 -0.66 -7.13 -7.17
N SER A 63 0.26 -7.78 -6.44
CA SER A 63 -0.10 -8.68 -5.35
C SER A 63 0.33 -8.06 -4.04
N LYS A 64 -0.27 -8.52 -2.97
CA LYS A 64 0.16 -8.13 -1.63
C LYS A 64 0.48 -9.36 -0.83
N SER A 65 1.39 -9.21 0.12
CA SER A 65 1.68 -10.27 1.08
C SER A 65 1.74 -9.67 2.47
N LYS A 66 1.67 -10.54 3.45
CA LYS A 66 1.80 -10.20 4.85
C LYS A 66 3.04 -10.84 5.41
N THR A 67 3.84 -10.11 6.10
CA THR A 67 4.97 -10.72 6.82
C THR A 67 4.76 -10.65 8.29
#